data_e971e079842169baf8612dca68ef06d2
#
_entry.id   e971e079842169baf8612dca68ef06d2
#
_cell.length_a   1.000
_cell.length_b   1.000
_cell.length_c   1.000
_cell.angle_alpha   90.00
_cell.angle_beta   90.00
_cell.angle_gamma   90.00
#
_symmetry.space_group_name_H-M   'P 1'
#
loop_
_entity.id
_entity.type
_entity.pdbx_description
1 polymer ?
#
loop_
_entity_poly.entity_id
_entity_poly.type
_entity_poly.pdbx_seq_one_letter_code
_entity_poly.pdbx_strand_id
1 'polypeptide(L)'
;CGGSTNISDGYYDQNVCLLDALGGSVHHEAGTVSYGSWAVADTHILGGSLNMTNTPHHLQMVTSDLHVMFGCNWAANKAGNHTWFMHECRKRGAKVIIIDPWLNQTAQAIADEWIPILPGTDTALVIAICHEWINAGTFDQEFLDKYCVGFDEKTMPATAPANASWKDYVMGTGYDMTPKTPEWAEAICGVPA
;
A
#
# COMPACT_ATOMS: atom_id res chain seq x y z
N CYS A 1 -13.87 19.36 -6.14
CA CYS A 1 -14.84 18.49 -5.43
C CYS A 1 -14.39 17.06 -5.60
N GLY A 2 -14.17 16.35 -4.55
CA GLY A 2 -13.73 14.97 -4.58
C GLY A 2 -13.73 14.40 -3.16
N GLY A 3 -13.47 13.13 -3.00
CA GLY A 3 -13.37 12.49 -1.70
C GLY A 3 -14.72 12.40 -0.98
N SER A 4 -14.79 12.94 0.21
CA SER A 4 -15.96 12.81 1.09
C SER A 4 -17.27 13.45 0.60
N THR A 5 -17.24 14.16 -0.51
CA THR A 5 -18.47 14.72 -1.12
C THR A 5 -19.35 13.68 -1.81
N ASN A 6 -18.87 12.48 -1.97
CA ASN A 6 -19.64 11.35 -2.51
C ASN A 6 -20.76 10.83 -1.59
N ILE A 7 -20.99 11.45 -0.46
CA ILE A 7 -22.12 11.10 0.43
C ILE A 7 -23.47 11.47 -0.22
N SER A 8 -23.46 12.36 -1.20
CA SER A 8 -24.60 12.61 -2.06
C SER A 8 -24.16 12.51 -3.52
N ASP A 9 -24.44 11.43 -4.17
CA ASP A 9 -24.11 11.15 -5.58
C ASP A 9 -24.59 12.25 -6.54
N GLY A 10 -25.49 13.11 -6.10
CA GLY A 10 -26.00 14.23 -6.89
C GLY A 10 -25.15 15.49 -6.89
N TYR A 11 -24.21 15.67 -5.97
CA TYR A 11 -23.52 16.97 -5.83
C TYR A 11 -22.52 17.22 -6.97
N TYR A 12 -21.77 16.21 -7.37
CA TYR A 12 -20.85 16.31 -8.49
C TYR A 12 -21.60 16.48 -9.80
N ASP A 13 -22.59 15.64 -10.04
CA ASP A 13 -23.42 15.66 -11.25
C ASP A 13 -24.20 16.97 -11.39
N GLN A 14 -24.71 17.51 -10.30
CA GLN A 14 -25.41 18.80 -10.31
C GLN A 14 -24.49 19.96 -10.71
N ASN A 15 -23.24 19.98 -10.26
CA ASN A 15 -22.28 21.00 -10.67
C ASN A 15 -21.92 20.87 -12.16
N VAL A 16 -21.72 19.65 -12.64
CA VAL A 16 -21.46 19.40 -14.07
C VAL A 16 -22.67 19.82 -14.91
N CYS A 17 -23.87 19.42 -14.53
CA CYS A 17 -25.09 19.82 -15.20
C CYS A 17 -25.29 21.36 -15.26
N LEU A 18 -24.98 22.06 -14.17
CA LEU A 18 -25.04 23.53 -14.15
C LEU A 18 -24.04 24.15 -15.12
N LEU A 19 -22.78 23.66 -15.08
CA LEU A 19 -21.73 24.17 -15.95
C LEU A 19 -22.00 23.87 -17.43
N ASP A 20 -22.53 22.70 -17.73
CA ASP A 20 -22.96 22.34 -19.09
C ASP A 20 -24.10 23.24 -19.59
N ALA A 21 -25.08 23.55 -18.73
CA ALA A 21 -26.16 24.49 -19.05
C ALA A 21 -25.65 25.92 -19.26
N LEU A 22 -24.51 26.29 -18.70
CA LEU A 22 -23.87 27.60 -18.87
C LEU A 22 -22.89 27.65 -20.05
N GLY A 23 -22.76 26.59 -20.84
CA GLY A 23 -21.93 26.56 -22.04
C GLY A 23 -20.75 25.60 -21.98
N GLY A 24 -20.72 24.77 -20.94
CA GLY A 24 -19.67 23.75 -20.72
C GLY A 24 -18.54 24.19 -19.84
N SER A 25 -17.68 23.24 -19.53
CA SER A 25 -16.49 23.46 -18.68
C SER A 25 -15.33 22.58 -19.10
N VAL A 26 -14.14 22.97 -18.72
CA VAL A 26 -12.96 22.09 -18.76
C VAL A 26 -12.91 21.32 -17.44
N HIS A 27 -13.08 20.01 -17.53
CA HIS A 27 -13.03 19.14 -16.38
C HIS A 27 -11.61 18.59 -16.16
N HIS A 28 -11.03 18.89 -14.98
CA HIS A 28 -9.77 18.29 -14.54
C HIS A 28 -10.07 17.07 -13.68
N GLU A 29 -9.72 15.90 -14.19
CA GLU A 29 -9.94 14.65 -13.45
C GLU A 29 -8.96 14.52 -12.27
N ALA A 30 -9.49 14.54 -11.06
CA ALA A 30 -8.68 14.44 -9.85
C ALA A 30 -7.96 13.08 -9.71
N GLY A 31 -8.46 12.05 -10.35
CA GLY A 31 -7.92 10.70 -10.30
C GLY A 31 -6.46 10.61 -10.72
N THR A 32 -6.03 11.42 -11.68
CA THR A 32 -4.65 11.43 -12.16
C THR A 32 -3.65 11.96 -11.13
N VAL A 33 -4.08 12.81 -10.21
CA VAL A 33 -3.21 13.46 -9.20
C VAL A 33 -3.41 12.85 -7.82
N SER A 34 -4.62 12.39 -7.50
CA SER A 34 -4.98 11.94 -6.16
C SER A 34 -4.72 10.45 -5.92
N TYR A 35 -5.08 9.60 -6.87
CA TYR A 35 -4.97 8.14 -6.71
C TYR A 35 -4.50 7.41 -7.98
N GLY A 36 -3.96 8.11 -8.95
CA GLY A 36 -3.56 7.53 -10.23
C GLY A 36 -2.54 6.40 -10.09
N SER A 37 -1.52 6.60 -9.29
CA SER A 37 -0.51 5.56 -9.03
C SER A 37 -1.10 4.32 -8.37
N TRP A 38 -2.00 4.52 -7.42
CA TRP A 38 -2.70 3.41 -6.77
C TRP A 38 -3.60 2.67 -7.76
N ALA A 39 -4.36 3.39 -8.60
CA ALA A 39 -5.22 2.79 -9.61
C ALA A 39 -4.44 1.90 -10.59
N VAL A 40 -3.28 2.40 -11.04
CA VAL A 40 -2.41 1.63 -11.94
C VAL A 40 -1.86 0.39 -11.23
N ALA A 41 -1.37 0.53 -10.00
CA ALA A 41 -0.85 -0.59 -9.22
C ALA A 41 -1.94 -1.65 -8.96
N ASP A 42 -3.11 -1.23 -8.49
CA ASP A 42 -4.24 -2.12 -8.20
C ASP A 42 -4.65 -2.93 -9.43
N THR A 43 -4.81 -2.28 -10.58
CA THR A 43 -5.17 -2.94 -11.82
C THR A 43 -4.11 -3.95 -12.28
N HIS A 44 -2.84 -3.62 -12.17
CA HIS A 44 -1.76 -4.48 -12.66
C HIS A 44 -1.39 -5.61 -11.69
N ILE A 45 -1.50 -5.37 -10.39
CA ILE A 45 -1.09 -6.34 -9.37
C ILE A 45 -2.26 -7.25 -8.98
N LEU A 46 -3.45 -6.69 -8.78
CA LEU A 46 -4.61 -7.42 -8.31
C LEU A 46 -5.62 -7.75 -9.40
N GLY A 47 -5.44 -7.21 -10.63
CA GLY A 47 -6.34 -7.44 -11.77
C GLY A 47 -7.70 -6.79 -11.60
N GLY A 48 -7.87 -5.90 -10.63
CA GLY A 48 -9.12 -5.23 -10.31
C GLY A 48 -9.17 -3.79 -10.76
N SER A 49 -10.32 -3.18 -10.66
CA SER A 49 -10.46 -1.73 -10.72
C SER A 49 -10.58 -1.16 -9.30
N LEU A 50 -10.22 0.10 -9.14
CA LEU A 50 -10.17 0.87 -7.89
C LEU A 50 -11.28 0.63 -6.86
N ASN A 51 -12.45 0.23 -7.28
CA ASN A 51 -13.61 0.03 -6.41
C ASN A 51 -14.02 -1.44 -6.29
N MET A 52 -13.26 -2.32 -6.91
CA MET A 52 -13.62 -3.74 -7.03
C MET A 52 -12.73 -4.63 -6.17
N THR A 53 -11.71 -4.07 -5.59
CA THR A 53 -10.83 -4.81 -4.72
C THR A 53 -11.57 -5.25 -3.48
N ASN A 54 -11.35 -6.48 -3.11
CA ASN A 54 -11.88 -7.12 -1.93
C ASN A 54 -11.31 -6.46 -0.67
N THR A 55 -11.70 -5.21 -0.44
CA THR A 55 -11.34 -4.51 0.78
C THR A 55 -12.04 -5.22 1.93
N PRO A 56 -11.30 -5.83 2.85
CA PRO A 56 -11.93 -6.48 3.99
C PRO A 56 -12.73 -5.46 4.80
N HIS A 57 -13.85 -5.89 5.35
CA HIS A 57 -14.63 -5.04 6.23
C HIS A 57 -13.78 -4.66 7.46
N HIS A 58 -13.86 -3.43 7.94
CA HIS A 58 -13.06 -2.92 9.06
C HIS A 58 -13.12 -3.81 10.32
N LEU A 59 -14.21 -4.54 10.55
CA LEU A 59 -14.30 -5.51 11.64
C LEU A 59 -13.29 -6.65 11.51
N GLN A 60 -12.84 -6.99 10.31
CA GLN A 60 -11.82 -8.02 10.12
C GLN A 60 -10.45 -7.59 10.63
N MET A 61 -10.19 -6.29 10.67
CA MET A 61 -8.94 -5.76 11.25
C MET A 61 -8.77 -6.18 12.72
N VAL A 62 -9.87 -6.32 13.45
CA VAL A 62 -9.85 -6.68 14.87
C VAL A 62 -9.30 -8.07 15.12
N THR A 63 -9.23 -8.94 14.11
CA THR A 63 -8.67 -10.29 14.20
C THR A 63 -7.20 -10.38 13.84
N SER A 64 -6.58 -9.27 13.41
CA SER A 64 -5.16 -9.25 13.04
C SER A 64 -4.26 -9.09 14.27
N ASP A 65 -3.13 -9.77 14.27
CA ASP A 65 -2.14 -9.71 15.35
C ASP A 65 -1.10 -8.59 15.15
N LEU A 66 -0.94 -8.13 13.90
CA LEU A 66 -0.02 -7.08 13.52
C LEU A 66 -0.66 -6.12 12.50
N HIS A 67 -0.53 -4.83 12.75
CA HIS A 67 -0.89 -3.77 11.82
C HIS A 67 0.34 -2.96 11.46
N VAL A 68 0.72 -2.95 10.19
CA VAL A 68 1.77 -2.09 9.65
C VAL A 68 1.12 -1.01 8.78
N MET A 69 1.31 0.25 9.14
CA MET A 69 0.64 1.39 8.51
C MET A 69 1.68 2.32 7.90
N PHE A 70 1.60 2.54 6.59
CA PHE A 70 2.48 3.43 5.84
C PHE A 70 1.77 4.76 5.57
N GLY A 71 2.39 5.87 5.94
CA GLY A 71 1.92 7.23 5.66
C GLY A 71 0.50 7.51 6.14
N CYS A 72 0.10 6.93 7.26
CA CYS A 72 -1.30 6.87 7.68
C CYS A 72 -1.56 7.67 8.96
N ASN A 73 -2.43 8.68 8.87
CA ASN A 73 -2.83 9.50 10.02
C ASN A 73 -4.35 9.46 10.23
N TRP A 74 -4.90 8.31 10.57
CA TRP A 74 -6.34 8.10 10.73
C TRP A 74 -6.96 8.94 11.87
N ALA A 75 -6.21 9.20 12.92
CA ALA A 75 -6.70 10.03 14.02
C ALA A 75 -7.02 11.47 13.61
N ALA A 76 -6.35 11.98 12.57
CA ALA A 76 -6.53 13.35 12.12
C ALA A 76 -7.35 13.49 10.83
N ASN A 77 -7.22 12.54 9.89
CA ASN A 77 -7.74 12.74 8.53
C ASN A 77 -8.77 11.71 8.06
N LYS A 78 -9.18 10.78 8.91
CA LYS A 78 -10.16 9.76 8.54
C LYS A 78 -11.45 9.93 9.35
N ALA A 79 -12.55 10.16 8.65
CA ALA A 79 -13.87 10.12 9.25
C ALA A 79 -14.25 8.68 9.63
N GLY A 80 -14.97 8.53 10.74
CA GLY A 80 -15.49 7.24 11.20
C GLY A 80 -14.66 6.59 12.30
N ASN A 81 -14.80 5.27 12.44
CA ASN A 81 -14.37 4.53 13.63
C ASN A 81 -12.98 3.88 13.52
N HIS A 82 -12.16 4.27 12.56
CA HIS A 82 -10.88 3.59 12.29
C HIS A 82 -9.96 3.57 13.53
N THR A 83 -9.82 4.68 14.20
CA THR A 83 -9.01 4.77 15.43
C THR A 83 -9.56 3.89 16.54
N TRP A 84 -10.90 3.82 16.66
CA TRP A 84 -11.54 2.93 17.63
C TRP A 84 -11.24 1.45 17.32
N PHE A 85 -11.32 1.04 16.07
CA PHE A 85 -10.95 -0.33 15.68
C PHE A 85 -9.50 -0.64 16.04
N MET A 86 -8.59 0.28 15.85
CA MET A 86 -7.19 0.09 16.23
C MET A 86 -7.01 -0.07 17.75
N HIS A 87 -7.75 0.70 18.55
CA HIS A 87 -7.75 0.49 19.99
C HIS A 87 -8.30 -0.89 20.39
N GLU A 88 -9.33 -1.38 19.73
CA GLU A 88 -9.86 -2.72 19.98
C GLU A 88 -8.86 -3.82 19.57
N CYS A 89 -8.13 -3.63 18.47
CA CYS A 89 -7.05 -4.53 18.08
C CYS A 89 -5.97 -4.60 19.18
N ARG A 90 -5.52 -3.44 19.67
CA ARG A 90 -4.49 -3.38 20.73
C ARG A 90 -4.96 -4.00 22.06
N LYS A 91 -6.21 -3.83 22.45
CA LYS A 91 -6.77 -4.49 23.63
C LYS A 91 -6.71 -6.02 23.55
N ARG A 92 -6.69 -6.57 22.33
CA ARG A 92 -6.54 -8.00 22.06
C ARG A 92 -5.08 -8.45 21.98
N GLY A 93 -4.14 -7.52 22.08
CA GLY A 93 -2.70 -7.80 22.03
C GLY A 93 -2.07 -7.59 20.65
N ALA A 94 -2.81 -7.09 19.67
CA ALA A 94 -2.25 -6.76 18.37
C ALA A 94 -1.18 -5.66 18.49
N LYS A 95 -0.12 -5.80 17.72
CA LYS A 95 0.94 -4.80 17.57
C LYS A 95 0.62 -3.82 16.46
N VAL A 96 1.02 -2.56 16.66
CA VAL A 96 0.85 -1.49 15.66
C VAL A 96 2.17 -0.83 15.39
N ILE A 97 2.64 -0.95 14.14
CA ILE A 97 3.83 -0.28 13.63
C ILE A 97 3.38 0.80 12.66
N ILE A 98 3.85 2.02 12.85
CA ILE A 98 3.57 3.13 11.93
C ILE A 98 4.87 3.60 11.30
N ILE A 99 4.90 3.57 9.97
CA ILE A 99 6.02 4.02 9.14
C ILE A 99 5.59 5.33 8.50
N ASP A 100 6.19 6.43 8.96
CA ASP A 100 5.78 7.77 8.53
C ASP A 100 6.97 8.74 8.70
N PRO A 101 7.18 9.68 7.78
CA PRO A 101 8.25 10.68 7.91
C PRO A 101 8.23 11.48 9.21
N TRP A 102 7.07 11.59 9.85
CA TRP A 102 6.92 12.33 11.11
C TRP A 102 6.05 11.58 12.12
N LEU A 103 6.26 11.84 13.39
CA LEU A 103 5.48 11.26 14.47
C LEU A 103 4.08 11.94 14.50
N ASN A 104 3.17 11.42 13.68
CA ASN A 104 1.82 11.95 13.53
C ASN A 104 0.90 11.58 14.70
N GLN A 105 -0.32 12.16 14.74
CA GLN A 105 -1.28 11.97 15.83
C GLN A 105 -1.69 10.50 16.02
N THR A 106 -1.78 9.74 14.92
CA THR A 106 -2.10 8.31 14.99
C THR A 106 -0.94 7.54 15.62
N ALA A 107 0.29 7.82 15.21
CA ALA A 107 1.47 7.21 15.81
C ALA A 107 1.56 7.51 17.31
N GLN A 108 1.34 8.76 17.71
CA GLN A 108 1.33 9.15 19.13
C GLN A 108 0.24 8.45 19.95
N ALA A 109 -0.92 8.20 19.35
CA ALA A 109 -2.07 7.64 20.06
C ALA A 109 -2.05 6.13 20.19
N ILE A 110 -1.58 5.40 19.15
CA ILE A 110 -1.80 3.96 19.05
C ILE A 110 -0.57 3.13 18.63
N ALA A 111 0.51 3.73 18.16
CA ALA A 111 1.68 2.95 17.74
C ALA A 111 2.38 2.30 18.94
N ASP A 112 2.79 1.06 18.77
CA ASP A 112 3.77 0.41 19.64
C ASP A 112 5.19 0.75 19.16
N GLU A 113 5.32 1.01 17.84
CA GLU A 113 6.57 1.41 17.23
C GLU A 113 6.31 2.43 16.11
N TRP A 114 7.13 3.47 16.05
CA TRP A 114 7.16 4.41 14.95
C TRP A 114 8.53 4.36 14.27
N ILE A 115 8.50 4.15 12.96
CA ILE A 115 9.69 4.08 12.12
C ILE A 115 9.72 5.33 11.23
N PRO A 116 10.63 6.27 11.48
CA PRO A 116 10.83 7.41 10.58
C PRO A 116 11.43 6.97 9.26
N ILE A 117 10.87 7.46 8.16
CA ILE A 117 11.31 7.12 6.81
C ILE A 117 11.44 8.39 5.96
N LEU A 118 12.34 8.42 5.02
CA LEU A 118 12.41 9.52 4.05
C LEU A 118 11.18 9.49 3.13
N PRO A 119 10.53 10.64 2.85
CA PRO A 119 9.33 10.70 2.02
C PRO A 119 9.52 10.07 0.64
N GLY A 120 8.58 9.22 0.22
CA GLY A 120 8.56 8.60 -1.11
C GLY A 120 9.52 7.42 -1.29
N THR A 121 10.08 6.88 -0.20
CA THR A 121 11.04 5.77 -0.26
C THR A 121 10.49 4.46 0.35
N ASP A 122 9.21 4.40 0.64
CA ASP A 122 8.53 3.25 1.24
C ASP A 122 8.80 1.94 0.49
N THR A 123 8.83 2.02 -0.84
CA THR A 123 9.08 0.86 -1.70
C THR A 123 10.44 0.21 -1.42
N ALA A 124 11.47 0.99 -1.15
CA ALA A 124 12.80 0.45 -0.84
C ALA A 124 12.78 -0.38 0.45
N LEU A 125 12.12 0.14 1.49
CA LEU A 125 11.95 -0.57 2.75
C LEU A 125 11.16 -1.88 2.56
N VAL A 126 10.03 -1.83 1.83
CA VAL A 126 9.21 -3.02 1.58
C VAL A 126 9.99 -4.09 0.80
N ILE A 127 10.76 -3.69 -0.20
CA ILE A 127 11.58 -4.64 -0.98
C ILE A 127 12.66 -5.29 -0.11
N ALA A 128 13.30 -4.54 0.79
CA ALA A 128 14.28 -5.10 1.71
C ALA A 128 13.64 -6.07 2.72
N ILE A 129 12.44 -5.80 3.19
CA ILE A 129 11.67 -6.75 4.01
C ILE A 129 11.43 -8.04 3.22
N CYS A 130 11.06 -7.94 1.94
CA CYS A 130 10.90 -9.11 1.07
C CYS A 130 12.21 -9.88 0.90
N HIS A 131 13.35 -9.16 0.78
CA HIS A 131 14.67 -9.80 0.72
C HIS A 131 14.92 -10.67 1.96
N GLU A 132 14.68 -10.13 3.15
CA GLU A 132 14.88 -10.87 4.39
C GLU A 132 13.92 -12.05 4.54
N TRP A 133 12.67 -11.93 4.14
CA TRP A 133 11.72 -13.05 4.12
C TRP A 133 12.17 -14.17 3.18
N ILE A 134 12.67 -13.81 2.00
CA ILE A 134 13.17 -14.79 1.02
C ILE A 134 14.44 -15.44 1.57
N ASN A 135 15.37 -14.65 2.10
CA ASN A 135 16.64 -15.13 2.65
C ASN A 135 16.43 -16.08 3.85
N ALA A 136 15.49 -15.74 4.73
CA ALA A 136 15.14 -16.56 5.90
C ALA A 136 14.25 -17.78 5.54
N GLY A 137 13.68 -17.83 4.34
CA GLY A 137 12.75 -18.89 3.95
C GLY A 137 11.44 -18.91 4.76
N THR A 138 11.01 -17.75 5.27
CA THR A 138 9.80 -17.62 6.13
C THR A 138 8.54 -17.30 5.35
N PHE A 139 8.59 -17.23 4.04
CA PHE A 139 7.42 -17.02 3.18
C PHE A 139 6.67 -18.33 2.90
N ASP A 140 5.39 -18.22 2.58
CA ASP A 140 4.52 -19.36 2.25
C ASP A 140 4.62 -19.70 0.75
N GLN A 141 5.46 -20.68 0.42
CA GLN A 141 5.67 -21.10 -0.97
C GLN A 141 4.40 -21.69 -1.60
N GLU A 142 3.58 -22.43 -0.83
CA GLU A 142 2.35 -23.02 -1.35
C GLU A 142 1.34 -21.93 -1.75
N PHE A 143 1.23 -20.89 -0.92
CA PHE A 143 0.41 -19.73 -1.25
C PHE A 143 0.90 -19.02 -2.52
N LEU A 144 2.21 -18.80 -2.62
CA LEU A 144 2.80 -18.11 -3.77
C LEU A 144 2.62 -18.91 -5.07
N ASP A 145 2.86 -20.21 -5.03
CA ASP A 145 2.68 -21.10 -6.19
C ASP A 145 1.22 -21.11 -6.68
N LYS A 146 0.26 -20.93 -5.77
CA LYS A 146 -1.16 -21.06 -6.09
C LYS A 146 -1.81 -19.73 -6.50
N TYR A 147 -1.39 -18.63 -5.89
CA TYR A 147 -2.11 -17.36 -6.00
C TYR A 147 -1.30 -16.21 -6.59
N CYS A 148 0.02 -16.38 -6.78
CA CYS A 148 0.88 -15.33 -7.29
C CYS A 148 1.46 -15.70 -8.65
N VAL A 149 1.54 -14.72 -9.54
CA VAL A 149 2.22 -14.84 -10.83
C VAL A 149 3.50 -14.04 -10.77
N GLY A 150 4.63 -14.63 -11.22
CA GLY A 150 5.88 -13.90 -11.32
C GLY A 150 6.73 -13.84 -10.07
N PHE A 151 6.41 -14.62 -9.03
CA PHE A 151 7.24 -14.67 -7.83
C PHE A 151 8.61 -15.33 -8.11
N ASP A 152 8.62 -16.46 -8.74
CA ASP A 152 9.82 -17.21 -9.14
C ASP A 152 9.68 -17.77 -10.57
N GLU A 153 10.70 -18.44 -11.07
CA GLU A 153 10.70 -18.99 -12.42
C GLU A 153 9.55 -19.97 -12.72
N LYS A 154 9.00 -20.64 -11.72
CA LYS A 154 7.85 -21.55 -11.89
C LYS A 154 6.56 -20.80 -12.16
N THR A 155 6.42 -19.64 -11.54
CA THR A 155 5.21 -18.82 -11.62
C THR A 155 5.27 -17.76 -12.70
N MET A 156 6.40 -17.67 -13.44
CA MET A 156 6.57 -16.75 -14.55
C MET A 156 5.77 -17.19 -15.76
N PRO A 157 5.17 -16.24 -16.52
CA PRO A 157 4.61 -16.53 -17.84
C PRO A 157 5.67 -17.08 -18.79
N ALA A 158 5.28 -18.02 -19.65
CA ALA A 158 6.19 -18.64 -20.61
C ALA A 158 6.86 -17.66 -21.60
N THR A 159 6.31 -16.45 -21.73
CA THR A 159 6.85 -15.38 -22.59
C THR A 159 7.80 -14.43 -21.86
N ALA A 160 7.97 -14.60 -20.56
CA ALA A 160 8.84 -13.74 -19.78
C ALA A 160 10.32 -14.03 -20.06
N PRO A 161 11.19 -13.02 -19.99
CA PRO A 161 12.63 -13.22 -20.02
C PRO A 161 13.10 -14.10 -18.84
N ALA A 162 14.23 -14.80 -19.02
CA ALA A 162 14.89 -15.49 -17.93
C ALA A 162 15.37 -14.49 -16.86
N ASN A 163 15.39 -14.90 -15.60
CA ASN A 163 15.81 -14.09 -14.44
C ASN A 163 15.01 -12.79 -14.27
N ALA A 164 13.75 -12.79 -14.68
CA ALA A 164 12.85 -11.65 -14.57
C ALA A 164 11.83 -11.79 -13.44
N SER A 165 11.93 -12.82 -12.62
CA SER A 165 11.01 -13.04 -11.50
C SER A 165 11.22 -11.99 -10.39
N TRP A 166 10.20 -11.83 -9.55
CA TRP A 166 10.31 -10.98 -8.37
C TRP A 166 11.45 -11.40 -7.45
N LYS A 167 11.60 -12.70 -7.25
CA LYS A 167 12.69 -13.28 -6.46
C LYS A 167 14.06 -12.92 -7.04
N ASP A 168 14.24 -13.04 -8.36
CA ASP A 168 15.49 -12.66 -9.00
C ASP A 168 15.82 -11.18 -8.82
N TYR A 169 14.82 -10.32 -8.98
CA TYR A 169 14.99 -8.89 -8.77
C TYR A 169 15.40 -8.56 -7.34
N VAL A 170 14.71 -9.14 -6.35
CA VAL A 170 14.97 -8.88 -4.93
C VAL A 170 16.33 -9.42 -4.49
N MET A 171 16.67 -10.64 -4.91
CA MET A 171 17.93 -11.30 -4.54
C MET A 171 19.14 -10.84 -5.35
N GLY A 172 18.96 -9.97 -6.34
CA GLY A 172 20.05 -9.42 -7.14
C GLY A 172 20.58 -10.36 -8.22
N THR A 173 19.79 -11.34 -8.64
CA THR A 173 20.07 -12.21 -9.80
C THR A 173 19.31 -11.76 -11.06
N GLY A 174 18.47 -10.74 -10.92
CA GLY A 174 17.70 -10.14 -12.00
C GLY A 174 18.47 -9.12 -12.84
N TYR A 175 17.74 -8.32 -13.61
CA TYR A 175 18.29 -7.43 -14.64
C TYR A 175 19.27 -6.36 -14.12
N ASP A 176 19.17 -5.93 -12.88
CA ASP A 176 20.03 -4.89 -12.30
C ASP A 176 21.18 -5.43 -11.45
N MET A 177 21.23 -6.74 -11.27
CA MET A 177 22.28 -7.46 -10.55
C MET A 177 22.61 -6.87 -9.17
N THR A 178 21.60 -6.29 -8.52
CA THR A 178 21.76 -5.61 -7.23
C THR A 178 20.85 -6.23 -6.18
N PRO A 179 21.38 -6.94 -5.18
CA PRO A 179 20.56 -7.46 -4.09
C PRO A 179 19.97 -6.32 -3.24
N LYS A 180 18.69 -6.45 -2.91
CA LYS A 180 17.92 -5.43 -2.20
C LYS A 180 17.98 -5.67 -0.69
N THR A 181 19.18 -5.71 -0.15
CA THR A 181 19.44 -5.95 1.27
C THR A 181 18.93 -4.80 2.16
N PRO A 182 18.83 -5.01 3.50
CA PRO A 182 18.56 -3.91 4.42
C PRO A 182 19.52 -2.72 4.27
N GLU A 183 20.82 -2.96 4.07
CA GLU A 183 21.81 -1.88 3.87
C GLU A 183 21.59 -1.12 2.56
N TRP A 184 21.16 -1.81 1.50
CA TRP A 184 20.75 -1.15 0.27
C TRP A 184 19.56 -0.21 0.51
N ALA A 185 18.57 -0.66 1.28
CA ALA A 185 17.38 0.15 1.60
C ALA A 185 17.72 1.30 2.54
N GLU A 186 18.57 1.09 3.57
CA GLU A 186 19.00 2.14 4.50
C GLU A 186 19.55 3.35 3.76
N ALA A 187 20.42 3.12 2.76
CA ALA A 187 20.98 4.19 1.94
C ALA A 187 19.92 5.02 1.20
N ILE A 188 18.74 4.48 0.95
CA ILE A 188 17.64 5.12 0.21
C ILE A 188 16.61 5.72 1.16
N CYS A 189 16.15 4.95 2.13
CA CYS A 189 15.01 5.33 2.97
C CYS A 189 15.39 5.89 4.35
N GLY A 190 16.66 5.74 4.75
CA GLY A 190 17.16 6.20 6.04
C GLY A 190 16.72 5.37 7.24
N VAL A 191 16.01 4.27 7.02
CA VAL A 191 15.68 3.32 8.07
C VAL A 191 16.90 2.41 8.27
N PRO A 192 17.44 2.27 9.49
CA PRO A 192 18.61 1.41 9.76
C PRO A 192 18.37 -0.05 9.34
N ALA A 193 19.45 -0.68 8.83
CA ALA A 193 19.45 -2.06 8.36
C ALA A 193 19.22 -3.10 9.48
#